data_a9414b93b85cb88d77ca8c0e77914ac8
#
_entry.id   a9414b93b85cb88d77ca8c0e77914ac8
#
_cell.length_a   1.000
_cell.length_b   1.000
_cell.length_c   1.000
_cell.angle_alpha   90.00
_cell.angle_beta   90.00
_cell.angle_gamma   90.00
#
_symmetry.space_group_name_H-M   'P 1'
#
loop_
_entity.id
_entity.type
_entity.pdbx_description
1 polymer ?
#
loop_
_entity_poly.entity_id
_entity_poly.type
_entity_poly.pdbx_seq_one_letter_code
_entity_poly.pdbx_strand_id
1 'polypeptide(L)'
;MKVWIDVLTPKQANFFSVFVARLREHGHDIFVTTRKYREVEQLLQIRNTNATVIGRHGGADLSAKLVESSKRIADLAEHVTKKKPDLAISFCSPEAARVAYGLGVPHYAICDSPHAEAVCRLTIPLSRKLFTPRAVPKSAWKRYGIASPNIARYNALDPAAWIHAYAPG
;
A
#
# COMPACT_ATOMS: atom_id res chain seq x y z
N MET A 1 14.55 -3.50 -10.70
CA MET A 1 13.43 -2.52 -10.79
C MET A 1 13.46 -1.61 -9.59
N LYS A 2 13.06 -0.36 -9.75
CA LYS A 2 12.83 0.55 -8.63
C LYS A 2 11.35 0.49 -8.21
N VAL A 3 11.07 0.11 -6.98
CA VAL A 3 9.72 -0.09 -6.49
C VAL A 3 9.40 0.89 -5.38
N TRP A 4 8.28 1.58 -5.51
CA TRP A 4 7.70 2.42 -4.47
C TRP A 4 6.67 1.65 -3.65
N ILE A 5 6.82 1.65 -2.34
CA ILE A 5 5.85 1.05 -1.42
C ILE A 5 5.29 2.12 -0.48
N ASP A 6 3.96 2.24 -0.42
CA ASP A 6 3.29 3.18 0.48
C ASP A 6 2.59 2.45 1.63
N VAL A 7 2.93 2.83 2.87
CA VAL A 7 2.53 2.16 4.11
C VAL A 7 1.73 3.11 4.99
N LEU A 8 0.48 2.77 5.35
CA LEU A 8 -0.42 3.68 6.04
C LEU A 8 -0.78 3.28 7.47
N THR A 9 -0.65 2.00 7.84
CA THR A 9 -1.16 1.46 9.11
C THR A 9 -0.15 0.50 9.76
N PRO A 10 -0.26 0.23 11.08
CA PRO A 10 0.61 -0.72 11.79
C PRO A 10 0.59 -2.13 11.18
N LYS A 11 -0.59 -2.64 10.78
CA LYS A 11 -0.71 -3.92 10.05
C LYS A 11 0.16 -3.92 8.79
N GLN A 12 0.09 -2.85 8.03
CA GLN A 12 0.84 -2.71 6.78
C GLN A 12 2.35 -2.59 7.02
N ALA A 13 2.78 -1.94 8.12
CA ALA A 13 4.19 -1.88 8.49
C ALA A 13 4.77 -3.27 8.71
N ASN A 14 4.07 -4.14 9.44
CA ASN A 14 4.49 -5.53 9.65
C ASN A 14 4.58 -6.31 8.33
N PHE A 15 3.55 -6.21 7.49
CA PHE A 15 3.49 -6.91 6.20
C PHE A 15 4.61 -6.44 5.26
N PHE A 16 4.69 -5.13 5.03
CA PHE A 16 5.62 -4.59 4.05
C PHE A 16 7.08 -4.65 4.48
N SER A 17 7.40 -4.68 5.77
CA SER A 17 8.79 -4.85 6.19
C SER A 17 9.36 -6.19 5.73
N VAL A 18 8.59 -7.28 5.84
CA VAL A 18 8.99 -8.59 5.32
C VAL A 18 9.05 -8.58 3.79
N PHE A 19 8.06 -7.95 3.16
CA PHE A 19 7.98 -7.86 1.72
C PHE A 19 9.15 -7.05 1.12
N VAL A 20 9.51 -5.93 1.74
CA VAL A 20 10.67 -5.10 1.37
C VAL A 20 11.97 -5.88 1.46
N ALA A 21 12.19 -6.63 2.56
CA ALA A 21 13.37 -7.46 2.73
C ALA A 21 13.49 -8.47 1.57
N ARG A 22 12.40 -9.19 1.27
CA ARG A 22 12.37 -10.17 0.17
C ARG A 22 12.64 -9.54 -1.20
N LEU A 23 12.06 -8.38 -1.49
CA LEU A 23 12.30 -7.71 -2.77
C LEU A 23 13.76 -7.24 -2.89
N ARG A 24 14.38 -6.78 -1.81
CA ARG A 24 15.80 -6.40 -1.80
C ARG A 24 16.73 -7.60 -2.03
N GLU A 25 16.44 -8.74 -1.41
CA GLU A 25 17.15 -10.01 -1.65
C GLU A 25 17.10 -10.42 -3.14
N HIS A 26 16.03 -10.06 -3.86
CA HIS A 26 15.89 -10.29 -5.30
C HIS A 26 16.45 -9.15 -6.17
N GLY A 27 17.25 -8.25 -5.61
CA GLY A 27 17.95 -7.19 -6.35
C GLY A 27 17.08 -6.00 -6.77
N HIS A 28 15.96 -5.77 -6.10
CA HIS A 28 15.13 -4.59 -6.37
C HIS A 28 15.55 -3.39 -5.51
N ASP A 29 15.54 -2.19 -6.12
CA ASP A 29 15.72 -0.92 -5.40
C ASP A 29 14.36 -0.49 -4.81
N ILE A 30 14.27 -0.41 -3.49
CA ILE A 30 13.01 -0.16 -2.79
C ILE A 30 13.09 1.13 -2.01
N PHE A 31 12.15 2.04 -2.23
CA PHE A 31 11.89 3.15 -1.32
C PHE A 31 10.46 3.08 -0.77
N VAL A 32 10.33 3.45 0.50
CA VAL A 32 9.10 3.35 1.25
C VAL A 32 8.66 4.76 1.65
N THR A 33 7.37 5.04 1.50
CA THR A 33 6.72 6.22 2.07
C THR A 33 5.70 5.80 3.11
N THR A 34 5.48 6.67 4.09
CA THR A 34 4.45 6.50 5.10
C THR A 34 3.83 7.86 5.44
N ARG A 35 2.81 7.87 6.27
CA ARG A 35 2.26 9.09 6.87
C ARG A 35 2.35 9.01 8.39
N LYS A 36 2.35 10.16 9.05
CA LYS A 36 2.26 10.20 10.52
C LYS A 36 0.91 9.64 10.98
N TYR A 37 0.93 8.46 11.56
CA TYR A 37 -0.27 7.79 12.07
C TYR A 37 0.08 6.67 13.05
N ARG A 38 -0.34 6.85 14.33
CA ARG A 38 -0.10 5.88 15.40
C ARG A 38 1.39 5.48 15.46
N GLU A 39 1.67 4.21 15.71
CA GLU A 39 3.01 3.62 15.86
C GLU A 39 3.66 3.14 14.54
N VAL A 40 3.15 3.55 13.37
CA VAL A 40 3.65 3.07 12.06
C VAL A 40 5.15 3.34 11.88
N GLU A 41 5.59 4.55 12.20
CA GLU A 41 7.01 4.95 12.08
C GLU A 41 7.91 4.09 12.97
N GLN A 42 7.49 3.89 14.24
CA GLN A 42 8.21 3.08 15.21
C GLN A 42 8.31 1.61 14.76
N LEU A 43 7.20 1.04 14.25
CA LEU A 43 7.19 -0.33 13.75
C LEU A 43 8.11 -0.51 12.54
N LEU A 44 8.11 0.45 11.60
CA LEU A 44 9.01 0.42 10.45
C LEU A 44 10.49 0.47 10.90
N GLN A 45 10.82 1.31 11.89
CA GLN A 45 12.17 1.40 12.48
C GLN A 45 12.58 0.08 13.15
N ILE A 46 11.73 -0.49 14.02
CA ILE A 46 11.97 -1.78 14.70
C ILE A 46 12.21 -2.90 13.67
N ARG A 47 11.53 -2.82 12.52
CA ARG A 47 11.68 -3.79 11.42
C ARG A 47 12.79 -3.44 10.42
N ASN A 48 13.68 -2.49 10.74
CA ASN A 48 14.77 -2.04 9.87
C ASN A 48 14.30 -1.62 8.45
N THR A 49 13.12 -1.01 8.38
CA THR A 49 12.54 -0.51 7.14
C THR A 49 12.55 1.02 7.16
N ASN A 50 13.51 1.61 6.46
CA ASN A 50 13.58 3.07 6.32
C ASN A 50 12.43 3.56 5.44
N ALA A 51 11.67 4.54 5.94
CA ALA A 51 10.57 5.17 5.23
C ALA A 51 10.63 6.70 5.32
N THR A 52 10.27 7.36 4.23
CA THR A 52 10.07 8.81 4.22
C THR A 52 8.64 9.11 4.70
N VAL A 53 8.53 9.90 5.76
CA VAL A 53 7.23 10.33 6.30
C VAL A 53 6.71 11.50 5.48
N ILE A 54 5.56 11.33 4.83
CA ILE A 54 4.91 12.35 3.99
C ILE A 54 3.45 12.46 4.41
N GLY A 55 3.07 13.61 4.94
CA GLY A 55 1.74 13.91 5.40
C GLY A 55 1.35 13.21 6.71
N ARG A 56 0.08 13.32 7.07
CA ARG A 56 -0.50 12.75 8.30
C ARG A 56 -1.92 12.26 8.08
N HIS A 57 -2.44 11.49 9.03
CA HIS A 57 -3.84 11.08 9.03
C HIS A 57 -4.74 12.24 9.49
N GLY A 58 -5.83 12.49 8.77
CA GLY A 58 -6.76 13.61 9.03
C GLY A 58 -7.73 13.42 10.22
N GLY A 59 -7.53 12.39 11.06
CA GLY A 59 -8.40 12.14 12.22
C GLY A 59 -9.75 11.49 11.84
N ALA A 60 -10.81 11.82 12.58
CA ALA A 60 -12.16 11.29 12.36
C ALA A 60 -12.99 12.15 11.39
N ASP A 61 -12.75 13.44 11.37
CA ASP A 61 -13.51 14.41 10.55
C ASP A 61 -13.28 14.20 9.04
N LEU A 62 -14.35 14.25 8.25
CA LEU A 62 -14.28 13.99 6.80
C LEU A 62 -13.58 15.12 6.05
N SER A 63 -13.81 16.38 6.45
CA SER A 63 -13.17 17.53 5.82
C SER A 63 -11.67 17.50 6.07
N ALA A 64 -11.25 17.27 7.33
CA ALA A 64 -9.84 17.14 7.68
C ALA A 64 -9.16 15.98 6.94
N LYS A 65 -9.84 14.82 6.80
CA LYS A 65 -9.32 13.69 5.99
C LYS A 65 -9.11 14.10 4.54
N LEU A 66 -10.07 14.80 3.94
CA LEU A 66 -9.96 15.23 2.55
C LEU A 66 -8.81 16.22 2.37
N VAL A 67 -8.70 17.21 3.24
CA VAL A 67 -7.63 18.23 3.18
C VAL A 67 -6.25 17.58 3.35
N GLU A 68 -6.05 16.75 4.37
CA GLU A 68 -4.75 16.10 4.61
C GLU A 68 -4.39 15.08 3.49
N SER A 69 -5.37 14.37 2.94
CA SER A 69 -5.18 13.51 1.78
C SER A 69 -4.76 14.30 0.54
N SER A 70 -5.40 15.44 0.26
CA SER A 70 -5.08 16.30 -0.88
C SER A 70 -3.66 16.88 -0.78
N LYS A 71 -3.26 17.38 0.40
CA LYS A 71 -1.89 17.83 0.66
C LYS A 71 -0.89 16.70 0.42
N ARG A 72 -1.18 15.51 0.99
CA ARG A 72 -0.32 14.35 0.83
C ARG A 72 -0.16 13.92 -0.62
N ILE A 73 -1.20 13.99 -1.44
CA ILE A 73 -1.11 13.72 -2.87
C ILE A 73 -0.11 14.66 -3.56
N ALA A 74 -0.14 15.97 -3.26
CA ALA A 74 0.80 16.93 -3.82
C ALA A 74 2.25 16.62 -3.41
N ASP A 75 2.49 16.43 -2.11
CA ASP A 75 3.83 16.13 -1.58
C ASP A 75 4.38 14.79 -2.11
N LEU A 76 3.53 13.76 -2.21
CA LEU A 76 3.90 12.47 -2.81
C LEU A 76 4.23 12.62 -4.30
N ALA A 77 3.46 13.40 -5.05
CA ALA A 77 3.70 13.62 -6.47
C ALA A 77 5.09 14.21 -6.71
N GLU A 78 5.47 15.23 -5.93
CA GLU A 78 6.81 15.84 -6.01
C GLU A 78 7.92 14.83 -5.64
N HIS A 79 7.72 14.07 -4.54
CA HIS A 79 8.71 13.10 -4.07
C HIS A 79 8.91 11.96 -5.07
N VAL A 80 7.81 11.37 -5.56
CA VAL A 80 7.82 10.21 -6.47
C VAL A 80 8.34 10.59 -7.86
N THR A 81 8.03 11.80 -8.36
CA THR A 81 8.56 12.30 -9.62
C THR A 81 10.09 12.33 -9.63
N LYS A 82 10.72 12.71 -8.51
CA LYS A 82 12.19 12.73 -8.37
C LYS A 82 12.78 11.32 -8.30
N LYS A 83 12.03 10.36 -7.72
CA LYS A 83 12.49 8.97 -7.53
C LYS A 83 12.33 8.10 -8.77
N LYS A 84 11.35 8.37 -9.63
CA LYS A 84 11.05 7.65 -10.88
C LYS A 84 10.93 6.14 -10.70
N PRO A 85 9.95 5.64 -9.92
CA PRO A 85 9.74 4.20 -9.76
C PRO A 85 9.20 3.55 -11.03
N ASP A 86 9.52 2.27 -11.22
CA ASP A 86 8.96 1.42 -12.28
C ASP A 86 7.60 0.82 -11.88
N LEU A 87 7.35 0.75 -10.56
CA LEU A 87 6.16 0.12 -9.98
C LEU A 87 5.83 0.76 -8.64
N ALA A 88 4.54 0.97 -8.37
CA ALA A 88 4.02 1.35 -7.07
C ALA A 88 3.21 0.20 -6.46
N ILE A 89 3.34 -0.03 -5.15
CA ILE A 89 2.60 -1.06 -4.41
C ILE A 89 2.05 -0.44 -3.13
N SER A 90 0.78 -0.72 -2.82
CA SER A 90 0.20 -0.33 -1.54
C SER A 90 -0.91 -1.27 -1.08
N PHE A 91 -1.21 -1.24 0.20
CA PHE A 91 -2.44 -1.83 0.76
C PHE A 91 -3.59 -0.84 0.60
N CYS A 92 -4.05 -0.69 -0.65
CA CYS A 92 -5.13 0.23 -1.01
C CYS A 92 -4.94 1.64 -0.45
N SER A 93 -3.80 2.29 -0.71
CA SER A 93 -3.61 3.72 -0.43
C SER A 93 -4.23 4.56 -1.54
N PRO A 94 -5.29 5.35 -1.26
CA PRO A 94 -5.89 6.23 -2.25
C PRO A 94 -4.90 7.26 -2.81
N GLU A 95 -4.07 7.83 -1.95
CA GLU A 95 -3.07 8.81 -2.33
C GLU A 95 -2.01 8.21 -3.25
N ALA A 96 -1.49 7.02 -2.90
CA ALA A 96 -0.49 6.34 -3.72
C ALA A 96 -1.06 5.92 -5.08
N ALA A 97 -2.27 5.36 -5.11
CA ALA A 97 -2.93 4.97 -6.36
C ALA A 97 -3.16 6.18 -7.27
N ARG A 98 -3.62 7.32 -6.70
CA ARG A 98 -3.85 8.56 -7.45
C ARG A 98 -2.56 9.13 -8.04
N VAL A 99 -1.48 9.16 -7.25
CA VAL A 99 -0.18 9.66 -7.68
C VAL A 99 0.44 8.74 -8.74
N ALA A 100 0.46 7.44 -8.49
CA ALA A 100 0.98 6.47 -9.44
C ALA A 100 0.26 6.56 -10.79
N TYR A 101 -1.08 6.60 -10.79
CA TYR A 101 -1.89 6.75 -11.99
C TYR A 101 -1.57 8.06 -12.73
N GLY A 102 -1.47 9.19 -12.01
CA GLY A 102 -1.18 10.50 -12.59
C GLY A 102 0.21 10.62 -13.20
N LEU A 103 1.18 9.86 -12.69
CA LEU A 103 2.55 9.81 -13.18
C LEU A 103 2.80 8.68 -14.21
N GLY A 104 1.77 7.91 -14.59
CA GLY A 104 1.92 6.78 -15.50
C GLY A 104 2.66 5.58 -14.90
N VAL A 105 2.83 5.52 -13.58
CA VAL A 105 3.47 4.41 -12.88
C VAL A 105 2.44 3.30 -12.62
N PRO A 106 2.69 2.05 -13.05
CA PRO A 106 1.79 0.94 -12.73
C PRO A 106 1.60 0.80 -11.22
N HIS A 107 0.37 0.72 -10.74
CA HIS A 107 0.05 0.50 -9.33
C HIS A 107 -0.49 -0.92 -9.12
N TYR A 108 0.06 -1.63 -8.14
CA TYR A 108 -0.44 -2.91 -7.66
C TYR A 108 -1.05 -2.73 -6.27
N ALA A 109 -2.35 -2.97 -6.17
CA ALA A 109 -3.07 -2.94 -4.90
C ALA A 109 -3.04 -4.30 -4.21
N ILE A 110 -2.88 -4.30 -2.90
CA ILE A 110 -3.15 -5.45 -2.03
C ILE A 110 -4.37 -5.10 -1.21
N CYS A 111 -5.35 -5.98 -1.09
CA CYS A 111 -6.54 -5.74 -0.29
C CYS A 111 -7.22 -7.04 0.16
N ASP A 112 -7.59 -7.10 1.43
CA ASP A 112 -8.35 -8.19 2.05
C ASP A 112 -9.78 -7.79 2.41
N SER A 113 -10.13 -6.51 2.27
CA SER A 113 -11.31 -5.88 2.86
C SER A 113 -12.23 -5.24 1.81
N PRO A 114 -12.98 -6.03 1.02
CA PRO A 114 -13.88 -5.51 -0.01
C PRO A 114 -15.03 -4.65 0.54
N HIS A 115 -15.26 -4.66 1.85
CA HIS A 115 -16.24 -3.83 2.53
C HIS A 115 -15.76 -2.40 2.80
N ALA A 116 -14.44 -2.14 2.70
CA ALA A 116 -13.87 -0.79 2.84
C ALA A 116 -14.15 0.06 1.57
N GLU A 117 -15.41 0.36 1.33
CA GLU A 117 -15.92 0.85 0.05
C GLU A 117 -15.23 2.13 -0.43
N ALA A 118 -15.11 3.14 0.43
CA ALA A 118 -14.49 4.43 0.09
C ALA A 118 -13.04 4.25 -0.39
N VAL A 119 -12.26 3.46 0.35
CA VAL A 119 -10.86 3.15 0.00
C VAL A 119 -10.79 2.37 -1.30
N CYS A 120 -11.61 1.33 -1.46
CA CYS A 120 -11.63 0.50 -2.66
C CYS A 120 -12.01 1.29 -3.92
N ARG A 121 -13.00 2.19 -3.82
CA ARG A 121 -13.42 3.06 -4.95
C ARG A 121 -12.33 4.02 -5.40
N LEU A 122 -11.50 4.50 -4.47
CA LEU A 122 -10.43 5.45 -4.75
C LEU A 122 -9.10 4.79 -5.13
N THR A 123 -9.00 3.47 -5.06
CA THR A 123 -7.74 2.76 -5.30
C THR A 123 -7.85 1.74 -6.44
N ILE A 124 -8.80 0.82 -6.35
CA ILE A 124 -8.85 -0.35 -7.24
C ILE A 124 -9.04 0.02 -8.72
N PRO A 125 -9.91 0.99 -9.10
CA PRO A 125 -10.05 1.40 -10.49
C PRO A 125 -8.77 1.98 -11.11
N LEU A 126 -7.88 2.52 -10.28
CA LEU A 126 -6.60 3.09 -10.70
C LEU A 126 -5.45 2.07 -10.69
N SER A 127 -5.72 0.84 -10.26
CA SER A 127 -4.70 -0.19 -10.09
C SER A 127 -4.66 -1.12 -11.30
N ARG A 128 -3.44 -1.43 -11.77
CA ARG A 128 -3.22 -2.39 -12.85
C ARG A 128 -3.49 -3.83 -12.40
N LYS A 129 -3.20 -4.15 -11.12
CA LYS A 129 -3.48 -5.46 -10.51
C LYS A 129 -3.95 -5.31 -9.08
N LEU A 130 -4.79 -6.25 -8.68
CA LEU A 130 -5.21 -6.44 -7.29
C LEU A 130 -4.74 -7.82 -6.81
N PHE A 131 -4.07 -7.83 -5.66
CA PHE A 131 -3.72 -9.03 -4.93
C PHE A 131 -4.62 -9.15 -3.71
N THR A 132 -5.22 -10.32 -3.50
CA THR A 132 -6.18 -10.55 -2.42
C THR A 132 -6.06 -11.99 -1.88
N PRO A 133 -6.35 -12.24 -0.59
CA PRO A 133 -6.43 -13.60 -0.08
C PRO A 133 -7.42 -14.47 -0.86
N ARG A 134 -7.12 -15.74 -1.00
CA ARG A 134 -8.01 -16.70 -1.70
C ARG A 134 -9.38 -16.83 -1.03
N ALA A 135 -9.45 -16.55 0.27
CA ALA A 135 -10.69 -16.50 1.04
C ALA A 135 -11.68 -15.43 0.53
N VAL A 136 -11.18 -14.37 -0.14
CA VAL A 136 -12.02 -13.33 -0.74
C VAL A 136 -12.33 -13.70 -2.19
N PRO A 137 -13.61 -13.89 -2.57
CA PRO A 137 -13.97 -14.26 -3.92
C PRO A 137 -13.71 -13.11 -4.89
N LYS A 138 -13.31 -13.43 -6.15
CA LYS A 138 -13.09 -12.41 -7.18
C LYS A 138 -14.34 -11.55 -7.46
N SER A 139 -15.54 -12.12 -7.29
CA SER A 139 -16.80 -11.41 -7.46
C SER A 139 -16.97 -10.21 -6.54
N ALA A 140 -16.40 -10.25 -5.34
CA ALA A 140 -16.45 -9.13 -4.39
C ALA A 140 -15.76 -7.85 -4.90
N TRP A 141 -14.88 -7.97 -5.88
CA TRP A 141 -14.09 -6.87 -6.43
C TRP A 141 -14.66 -6.28 -7.73
N LYS A 142 -15.58 -7.00 -8.41
CA LYS A 142 -16.17 -6.57 -9.71
C LYS A 142 -16.79 -5.18 -9.64
N ARG A 143 -17.46 -4.86 -8.53
CA ARG A 143 -18.11 -3.55 -8.32
C ARG A 143 -17.15 -2.37 -8.29
N TYR A 144 -15.83 -2.62 -8.19
CA TYR A 144 -14.78 -1.60 -8.19
C TYR A 144 -14.10 -1.43 -9.55
N GLY A 145 -14.64 -2.04 -10.61
CA GLY A 145 -14.19 -1.80 -11.98
C GLY A 145 -12.90 -2.53 -12.38
N ILE A 146 -12.36 -3.44 -11.56
CA ILE A 146 -11.20 -4.23 -11.93
C ILE A 146 -11.61 -5.49 -12.71
N ALA A 147 -10.93 -5.75 -13.84
CA ALA A 147 -11.18 -6.94 -14.64
C ALA A 147 -10.67 -8.21 -13.94
N SER A 148 -11.42 -9.31 -14.05
CA SER A 148 -11.12 -10.57 -13.38
C SER A 148 -9.70 -11.14 -13.64
N PRO A 149 -9.11 -11.02 -14.85
CA PRO A 149 -7.72 -11.43 -15.10
C PRO A 149 -6.68 -10.63 -14.31
N ASN A 150 -7.03 -9.40 -13.91
CA ASN A 150 -6.15 -8.53 -13.13
C ASN A 150 -6.23 -8.79 -11.61
N ILE A 151 -7.03 -9.77 -11.17
CA ILE A 151 -7.15 -10.16 -9.77
C ILE A 151 -6.34 -11.44 -9.55
N ALA A 152 -5.22 -11.31 -8.86
CA ALA A 152 -4.40 -12.41 -8.37
C ALA A 152 -4.78 -12.76 -6.93
N ARG A 153 -4.93 -14.07 -6.64
CA ARG A 153 -5.28 -14.54 -5.28
C ARG A 153 -4.17 -15.39 -4.72
N TYR A 154 -3.74 -15.08 -3.49
CA TYR A 154 -2.75 -15.87 -2.76
C TYR A 154 -3.41 -16.75 -1.69
N ASN A 155 -2.82 -17.92 -1.42
CA ASN A 155 -3.36 -18.91 -0.50
C ASN A 155 -2.84 -18.70 0.93
N ALA A 156 -3.10 -17.53 1.48
CA ALA A 156 -2.75 -17.16 2.84
C ALA A 156 -3.67 -16.03 3.33
N LEU A 157 -3.67 -15.77 4.63
CA LEU A 157 -4.12 -14.52 5.21
C LEU A 157 -2.91 -13.61 5.42
N ASP A 158 -3.10 -12.30 5.35
CA ASP A 158 -2.01 -11.31 5.43
C ASP A 158 -1.07 -11.50 6.63
N PRO A 159 -1.57 -11.85 7.86
CA PRO A 159 -0.71 -12.09 9.00
C PRO A 159 0.32 -13.21 8.80
N ALA A 160 0.07 -14.16 7.92
CA ALA A 160 1.04 -15.21 7.63
C ALA A 160 2.39 -14.65 7.15
N ALA A 161 2.41 -13.46 6.54
CA ALA A 161 3.63 -12.83 6.05
C ALA A 161 4.66 -12.56 7.18
N TRP A 162 4.21 -12.29 8.41
CA TRP A 162 5.12 -11.93 9.52
C TRP A 162 5.07 -12.88 10.72
N ILE A 163 4.10 -13.81 10.76
CA ILE A 163 3.98 -14.79 11.85
C ILE A 163 4.95 -15.96 11.65
N HIS A 164 5.35 -16.28 10.42
CA HIS A 164 6.24 -17.42 10.14
C HIS A 164 7.59 -17.37 10.87
N ALA A 165 8.04 -16.19 11.27
CA ALA A 165 9.28 -16.03 12.03
C ALA A 165 9.06 -16.05 13.56
N TYR A 166 7.82 -16.20 14.02
CA TYR A 166 7.50 -16.22 15.43
C TYR A 166 7.59 -17.67 15.97
N ALA A 167 8.61 -17.95 16.76
CA ALA A 167 8.68 -19.13 17.59
C ALA A 167 8.16 -18.74 18.99
N PRO A 168 7.00 -19.30 19.45
CA PRO A 168 6.59 -19.11 20.83
C PRO A 168 7.63 -19.78 21.73
N GLY A 169 8.16 -19.03 22.72
CA GLY A 169 9.04 -19.56 23.75
C GLY A 169 8.26 -20.44 24.73
#